data_adf4059690c0a4e6c04722fb07db0b86
#
_entry.id   adf4059690c0a4e6c04722fb07db0b86
#
_cell.length_a   1.000
_cell.length_b   1.000
_cell.length_c   1.000
_cell.angle_alpha   90.00
_cell.angle_beta   90.00
_cell.angle_gamma   90.00
#
_symmetry.space_group_name_H-M   'P 1'
#
loop_
_entity.id
_entity.type
_entity.pdbx_description
1 polymer ?
#
loop_
_entity_poly.entity_id
_entity_poly.type
_entity_poly.pdbx_seq_one_letter_code
_entity_poly.pdbx_strand_id
1 'polypeptide(L)'
;MRARSVLPSVVKIASHLIIVIALAASPRSFAVEQASDVPAWLAPNVGDGEGQIAQVVLQRARALYFQKVREGVVRNPCYFAVDATRPNDLGHGDLGHRFYVICESDRSFRAISAGHGGGRDLKGITDFANGRRCAKNFGNAIDSRLTAGGAYVTGETKTSFKGYYRVSAKQDAVLLRSFVQFDGEGETENARQRAIGGHPAELLSNVCLRKDPHSPYADGEGYVPFGKLVEYAGGRSDGCTSWSPSDAGQIILMMKDKPTTLYIYPESDDIDAVTQAVRAGQSMSHAGLYWNASCLKEIGSPKFWPKQNLEPILAQYERDHPAPPQRPTPICNGR
;
A
#
# COMPACT_ATOMS: atom_id res chain seq x y z
N MET A 1 -47.01 -92.93 6.39
CA MET A 1 -47.96 -92.71 5.30
C MET A 1 -47.51 -91.61 4.43
N ARG A 2 -47.34 -91.94 3.17
CA ARG A 2 -47.08 -91.16 1.95
C ARG A 2 -46.29 -89.82 2.03
N ALA A 3 -45.02 -89.90 1.65
CA ALA A 3 -44.16 -88.79 1.16
C ALA A 3 -44.68 -88.26 -0.18
N ARG A 4 -44.70 -86.97 -0.35
CA ARG A 4 -44.77 -86.33 -1.70
C ARG A 4 -43.51 -85.49 -1.90
N SER A 5 -42.74 -85.92 -2.86
CA SER A 5 -41.60 -85.21 -3.42
C SER A 5 -42.08 -84.02 -4.27
N VAL A 6 -41.46 -82.86 -4.11
CA VAL A 6 -41.64 -81.74 -4.99
C VAL A 6 -40.26 -81.38 -5.53
N LEU A 7 -40.08 -81.47 -6.85
CA LEU A 7 -38.89 -81.05 -7.63
C LEU A 7 -38.74 -79.53 -7.58
N PRO A 8 -37.52 -79.00 -7.52
CA PRO A 8 -37.32 -77.59 -7.67
C PRO A 8 -37.16 -77.24 -9.17
N SER A 9 -37.88 -76.20 -9.62
CA SER A 9 -37.79 -75.58 -10.89
C SER A 9 -36.49 -74.80 -11.02
N VAL A 10 -35.71 -75.08 -12.06
CA VAL A 10 -34.50 -74.36 -12.44
C VAL A 10 -34.91 -73.07 -13.15
N VAL A 11 -34.73 -71.95 -12.49
CA VAL A 11 -34.86 -70.63 -13.13
C VAL A 11 -33.52 -70.25 -13.76
N LYS A 12 -33.48 -70.16 -15.09
CA LYS A 12 -32.36 -69.64 -15.85
C LYS A 12 -32.33 -68.11 -15.70
N ILE A 13 -31.38 -67.60 -14.94
CA ILE A 13 -31.09 -66.17 -14.88
C ILE A 13 -30.17 -65.86 -16.04
N ALA A 14 -30.70 -65.14 -17.04
CA ALA A 14 -29.90 -64.57 -18.12
C ALA A 14 -29.16 -63.33 -17.57
N SER A 15 -27.85 -63.48 -17.38
CA SER A 15 -26.99 -62.35 -16.97
C SER A 15 -26.80 -61.39 -18.16
N HIS A 16 -27.48 -60.27 -18.13
CA HIS A 16 -27.19 -59.15 -19.02
C HIS A 16 -25.98 -58.40 -18.47
N LEU A 17 -24.85 -58.53 -19.16
CA LEU A 17 -23.63 -57.78 -18.87
C LEU A 17 -23.84 -56.32 -19.37
N ILE A 18 -24.20 -55.43 -18.45
CA ILE A 18 -24.23 -53.98 -18.74
C ILE A 18 -22.80 -53.48 -18.66
N ILE A 19 -22.19 -53.25 -19.81
CA ILE A 19 -20.91 -52.54 -19.93
C ILE A 19 -21.21 -51.06 -19.69
N VAL A 20 -20.96 -50.57 -18.46
CA VAL A 20 -20.93 -49.15 -18.14
C VAL A 20 -19.60 -48.62 -18.68
N ILE A 21 -19.62 -47.98 -19.83
CA ILE A 21 -18.51 -47.17 -20.32
C ILE A 21 -18.49 -45.92 -19.46
N ALA A 22 -17.67 -45.93 -18.39
CA ALA A 22 -17.33 -44.76 -17.63
C ALA A 22 -16.50 -43.85 -18.57
N LEU A 23 -17.14 -42.89 -19.21
CA LEU A 23 -16.45 -41.73 -19.78
C LEU A 23 -15.75 -41.00 -18.61
N ALA A 24 -14.47 -41.33 -18.45
CA ALA A 24 -13.58 -40.54 -17.62
C ALA A 24 -13.47 -39.16 -18.28
N ALA A 25 -14.37 -38.25 -17.88
CA ALA A 25 -14.16 -36.83 -18.08
C ALA A 25 -12.89 -36.46 -17.27
N SER A 26 -11.76 -36.50 -17.96
CA SER A 26 -10.51 -35.90 -17.42
C SER A 26 -10.88 -34.48 -16.97
N PRO A 27 -10.69 -34.11 -15.69
CA PRO A 27 -10.78 -32.72 -15.34
C PRO A 27 -9.76 -32.01 -16.23
N ARG A 28 -10.23 -31.19 -17.17
CA ARG A 28 -9.38 -30.20 -17.78
C ARG A 28 -8.87 -29.38 -16.60
N SER A 29 -7.64 -29.67 -16.17
CA SER A 29 -6.84 -28.74 -15.42
C SER A 29 -6.80 -27.49 -16.28
N PHE A 30 -7.68 -26.53 -15.98
CA PHE A 30 -7.39 -25.16 -16.34
C PHE A 30 -6.07 -24.91 -15.64
N ALA A 31 -4.98 -25.03 -16.38
CA ALA A 31 -3.72 -24.47 -15.96
C ALA A 31 -4.08 -23.03 -15.59
N VAL A 32 -4.06 -22.74 -14.28
CA VAL A 32 -4.03 -21.39 -13.79
C VAL A 32 -2.82 -20.82 -14.49
N GLU A 33 -3.06 -20.01 -15.53
CA GLU A 33 -2.02 -19.24 -16.20
C GLU A 33 -1.35 -18.49 -15.09
N GLN A 34 -0.18 -19.00 -14.70
CA GLN A 34 0.50 -18.53 -13.50
C GLN A 34 0.75 -17.06 -13.76
N ALA A 35 0.30 -16.22 -12.83
CA ALA A 35 0.59 -14.78 -12.79
C ALA A 35 2.12 -14.49 -12.79
N SER A 36 2.94 -15.53 -12.99
CA SER A 36 4.38 -15.51 -13.05
C SER A 36 4.96 -14.96 -14.35
N ASP A 37 4.21 -15.02 -15.46
CA ASP A 37 4.73 -14.54 -16.74
C ASP A 37 4.46 -13.04 -16.88
N VAL A 38 5.56 -12.28 -17.00
CA VAL A 38 5.51 -10.86 -17.31
C VAL A 38 4.92 -10.70 -18.72
N PRO A 39 3.78 -10.01 -18.91
CA PRO A 39 3.25 -9.76 -20.24
C PRO A 39 4.27 -9.03 -21.12
N ALA A 40 4.32 -9.36 -22.40
CA ALA A 40 5.28 -8.77 -23.33
C ALA A 40 5.27 -7.23 -23.34
N TRP A 41 4.10 -6.61 -23.17
CA TRP A 41 3.96 -5.16 -23.11
C TRP A 41 4.54 -4.53 -21.84
N LEU A 42 4.65 -5.29 -20.73
CA LEU A 42 5.27 -4.85 -19.48
C LEU A 42 6.78 -5.12 -19.43
N ALA A 43 7.28 -6.07 -20.23
CA ALA A 43 8.68 -6.50 -20.17
C ALA A 43 9.70 -5.35 -20.23
N PRO A 44 9.54 -4.29 -21.04
CA PRO A 44 10.47 -3.15 -21.06
C PRO A 44 10.51 -2.36 -19.74
N ASN A 45 9.44 -2.46 -18.92
CA ASN A 45 9.30 -1.72 -17.67
C ASN A 45 9.71 -2.55 -16.44
N VAL A 46 10.16 -3.81 -16.64
CA VAL A 46 10.58 -4.70 -15.55
C VAL A 46 12.10 -4.70 -15.40
N GLY A 47 12.58 -4.50 -14.19
CA GLY A 47 14.01 -4.48 -13.89
C GLY A 47 14.37 -3.64 -12.67
N ASP A 48 15.66 -3.40 -12.52
CA ASP A 48 16.22 -2.67 -11.37
C ASP A 48 16.56 -1.20 -11.69
N GLY A 49 16.40 -0.78 -12.94
CA GLY A 49 16.63 0.60 -13.38
C GLY A 49 15.63 1.59 -12.79
N GLU A 50 15.97 2.89 -12.85
CA GLU A 50 15.05 3.93 -12.39
C GLU A 50 13.76 3.92 -13.22
N GLY A 51 12.62 4.01 -12.52
CA GLY A 51 11.30 3.92 -13.14
C GLY A 51 10.86 2.51 -13.56
N GLN A 52 11.72 1.49 -13.47
CA GLN A 52 11.32 0.10 -13.70
C GLN A 52 10.78 -0.53 -12.41
N ILE A 53 9.88 -1.49 -12.55
CA ILE A 53 9.35 -2.28 -11.44
C ILE A 53 10.11 -3.60 -11.31
N ALA A 54 10.51 -3.96 -10.09
CA ALA A 54 11.13 -5.26 -9.85
C ALA A 54 10.14 -6.40 -10.13
N GLN A 55 10.64 -7.49 -10.72
CA GLN A 55 9.79 -8.60 -11.15
C GLN A 55 8.92 -9.16 -10.02
N VAL A 56 9.47 -9.35 -8.82
CA VAL A 56 8.72 -9.87 -7.67
C VAL A 56 7.60 -8.92 -7.25
N VAL A 57 7.82 -7.60 -7.29
CA VAL A 57 6.82 -6.59 -6.96
C VAL A 57 5.67 -6.63 -7.96
N LEU A 58 6.00 -6.70 -9.26
CA LEU A 58 5.01 -6.82 -10.33
C LEU A 58 4.18 -8.10 -10.20
N GLN A 59 4.84 -9.24 -10.01
CA GLN A 59 4.17 -10.54 -9.90
C GLN A 59 3.16 -10.56 -8.75
N ARG A 60 3.55 -10.08 -7.57
CA ARG A 60 2.66 -10.04 -6.40
C ARG A 60 1.51 -9.04 -6.58
N ALA A 61 1.79 -7.86 -7.13
CA ALA A 61 0.75 -6.88 -7.43
C ALA A 61 -0.27 -7.41 -8.45
N ARG A 62 0.20 -8.07 -9.53
CA ARG A 62 -0.68 -8.72 -10.52
C ARG A 62 -1.49 -9.85 -9.91
N ALA A 63 -0.85 -10.71 -9.13
CA ALA A 63 -1.54 -11.82 -8.46
C ALA A 63 -2.68 -11.32 -7.58
N LEU A 64 -2.42 -10.32 -6.73
CA LEU A 64 -3.43 -9.67 -5.89
C LEU A 64 -4.56 -9.08 -6.74
N TYR A 65 -4.24 -8.32 -7.78
CA TYR A 65 -5.23 -7.69 -8.64
C TYR A 65 -6.16 -8.71 -9.27
N PHE A 66 -5.62 -9.71 -9.94
CA PHE A 66 -6.44 -10.73 -10.60
C PHE A 66 -7.21 -11.61 -9.62
N GLN A 67 -6.68 -11.82 -8.42
CA GLN A 67 -7.42 -12.47 -7.35
C GLN A 67 -8.67 -11.64 -7.00
N LYS A 68 -8.51 -10.35 -6.72
CA LYS A 68 -9.62 -9.45 -6.33
C LYS A 68 -10.62 -9.21 -7.45
N VAL A 69 -10.19 -9.25 -8.70
CA VAL A 69 -11.09 -9.23 -9.86
C VAL A 69 -11.94 -10.52 -9.91
N ARG A 70 -11.34 -11.70 -9.72
CA ARG A 70 -12.08 -12.98 -9.67
C ARG A 70 -13.06 -13.04 -8.49
N GLU A 71 -12.70 -12.45 -7.36
CA GLU A 71 -13.57 -12.33 -6.17
C GLU A 71 -14.70 -11.31 -6.37
N GLY A 72 -14.69 -10.53 -7.47
CA GLY A 72 -15.67 -9.48 -7.74
C GLY A 72 -15.53 -8.23 -6.87
N VAL A 73 -14.46 -8.13 -6.08
CA VAL A 73 -14.16 -6.99 -5.20
C VAL A 73 -13.69 -5.78 -6.01
N VAL A 74 -12.92 -6.02 -7.08
CA VAL A 74 -12.29 -4.99 -7.92
C VAL A 74 -12.82 -5.06 -9.34
N ARG A 75 -13.17 -3.89 -9.90
CA ARG A 75 -13.58 -3.70 -11.30
C ARG A 75 -12.80 -2.60 -12.00
N ASN A 76 -11.89 -1.97 -11.31
CA ASN A 76 -11.02 -0.94 -11.88
C ASN A 76 -10.07 -1.61 -12.90
N PRO A 77 -9.86 -1.06 -14.10
CA PRO A 77 -8.94 -1.63 -15.08
C PRO A 77 -7.46 -1.47 -14.71
N CYS A 78 -7.17 -0.64 -13.71
CA CYS A 78 -5.83 -0.34 -13.23
C CYS A 78 -5.63 -0.85 -11.80
N TYR A 79 -4.39 -1.16 -11.47
CA TYR A 79 -3.93 -1.49 -10.12
C TYR A 79 -2.59 -0.81 -9.83
N PHE A 80 -2.20 -0.83 -8.56
CA PHE A 80 -1.03 -0.10 -8.09
C PHE A 80 -0.06 -1.01 -7.36
N ALA A 81 1.22 -0.64 -7.44
CA ALA A 81 2.27 -1.26 -6.65
C ALA A 81 3.21 -0.19 -6.09
N VAL A 82 3.80 -0.48 -4.94
CA VAL A 82 4.89 0.30 -4.34
C VAL A 82 6.07 -0.61 -4.07
N ASP A 83 7.24 -0.19 -4.52
CA ASP A 83 8.50 -0.79 -4.07
C ASP A 83 9.14 0.12 -3.02
N ALA A 84 8.82 -0.12 -1.75
CA ALA A 84 9.32 0.69 -0.65
C ALA A 84 10.82 0.45 -0.34
N THR A 85 11.47 -0.51 -1.02
CA THR A 85 12.92 -0.71 -0.93
C THR A 85 13.70 0.27 -1.79
N ARG A 86 13.05 0.92 -2.79
CA ARG A 86 13.72 1.86 -3.70
C ARG A 86 13.90 3.23 -3.04
N PRO A 87 14.91 3.97 -3.47
CA PRO A 87 15.14 5.32 -2.96
C PRO A 87 13.98 6.24 -3.33
N ASN A 88 13.61 7.11 -2.39
CA ASN A 88 12.59 8.13 -2.57
C ASN A 88 13.18 9.46 -3.09
N ASP A 89 14.46 9.66 -2.85
CA ASP A 89 15.25 10.84 -3.22
C ASP A 89 16.54 10.34 -3.88
N LEU A 90 16.76 10.72 -5.13
CA LEU A 90 17.96 10.35 -5.90
C LEU A 90 19.13 11.31 -5.65
N GLY A 91 18.89 12.38 -4.87
CA GLY A 91 19.81 13.51 -4.69
C GLY A 91 19.58 14.63 -5.68
N HIS A 92 20.18 15.79 -5.40
CA HIS A 92 20.09 17.00 -6.25
C HIS A 92 18.67 17.52 -6.55
N GLY A 93 17.67 17.08 -5.75
CA GLY A 93 16.27 17.45 -5.94
C GLY A 93 15.47 16.49 -6.82
N ASP A 94 16.10 15.47 -7.38
CA ASP A 94 15.43 14.45 -8.17
C ASP A 94 14.73 13.44 -7.27
N LEU A 95 13.52 13.08 -7.67
CA LEU A 95 12.68 12.11 -6.94
C LEU A 95 12.82 10.73 -7.54
N GLY A 96 12.95 9.71 -6.69
CA GLY A 96 12.93 8.32 -7.11
C GLY A 96 11.50 7.84 -7.43
N HIS A 97 11.37 7.05 -8.48
CA HIS A 97 10.09 6.49 -8.92
C HIS A 97 9.93 5.07 -8.36
N ARG A 98 8.96 4.91 -7.47
CA ARG A 98 8.72 3.64 -6.78
C ARG A 98 7.24 3.32 -6.55
N PHE A 99 6.36 4.17 -7.03
CA PHE A 99 4.93 3.91 -7.13
C PHE A 99 4.58 3.67 -8.60
N TYR A 100 3.91 2.56 -8.86
CA TYR A 100 3.62 2.09 -10.21
C TYR A 100 2.12 2.05 -10.44
N VAL A 101 1.69 2.67 -11.55
CA VAL A 101 0.32 2.62 -12.05
C VAL A 101 0.33 1.68 -13.24
N ILE A 102 -0.44 0.61 -13.18
CA ILE A 102 -0.48 -0.46 -14.18
C ILE A 102 -1.92 -0.66 -14.61
N CYS A 103 -2.20 -0.46 -15.90
CA CYS A 103 -3.54 -0.59 -16.46
C CYS A 103 -3.55 -1.69 -17.52
N GLU A 104 -4.29 -2.78 -17.27
CA GLU A 104 -4.33 -3.94 -18.18
C GLU A 104 -5.14 -3.66 -19.44
N SER A 105 -6.17 -2.80 -19.37
CA SER A 105 -7.08 -2.54 -20.50
C SER A 105 -6.43 -1.79 -21.65
N ASP A 106 -5.61 -0.81 -21.34
CA ASP A 106 -4.91 0.04 -22.31
C ASP A 106 -3.41 -0.25 -22.40
N ARG A 107 -2.95 -1.26 -21.63
CA ARG A 107 -1.56 -1.69 -21.57
C ARG A 107 -0.60 -0.55 -21.23
N SER A 108 -1.02 0.31 -20.29
CA SER A 108 -0.20 1.44 -19.85
C SER A 108 0.53 1.14 -18.55
N PHE A 109 1.74 1.69 -18.45
CA PHE A 109 2.58 1.64 -17.27
C PHE A 109 3.14 3.03 -16.99
N ARG A 110 3.08 3.46 -15.75
CA ARG A 110 3.69 4.71 -15.31
C ARG A 110 4.34 4.52 -13.93
N ALA A 111 5.56 4.99 -13.79
CA ALA A 111 6.27 5.06 -12.52
C ALA A 111 6.31 6.50 -12.04
N ILE A 112 6.03 6.73 -10.77
CA ILE A 112 6.04 8.05 -10.14
C ILE A 112 6.68 8.00 -8.75
N SER A 113 6.98 9.16 -8.20
CA SER A 113 7.47 9.27 -6.84
C SER A 113 6.36 9.08 -5.82
N ALA A 114 6.72 8.46 -4.68
CA ALA A 114 5.83 8.33 -3.53
C ALA A 114 6.59 8.39 -2.20
N GLY A 115 6.02 9.06 -1.21
CA GLY A 115 6.50 9.07 0.15
C GLY A 115 6.33 7.72 0.84
N HIS A 116 7.06 7.51 1.93
CA HIS A 116 6.95 6.35 2.83
C HIS A 116 6.84 6.76 4.28
N GLY A 117 6.47 5.83 5.13
CA GLY A 117 6.38 6.04 6.56
C GLY A 117 7.74 6.42 7.16
N GLY A 118 7.79 7.60 7.79
CA GLY A 118 9.00 8.15 8.37
C GLY A 118 9.42 7.47 9.67
N GLY A 119 8.53 6.72 10.32
CA GLY A 119 8.73 6.23 11.67
C GLY A 119 8.72 7.38 12.70
N ARG A 120 8.92 7.04 13.96
CA ARG A 120 9.05 8.01 15.06
C ARG A 120 10.47 7.99 15.62
N ASP A 121 11.02 9.16 15.88
CA ASP A 121 12.23 9.32 16.69
C ASP A 121 11.82 9.35 18.16
N LEU A 122 12.06 8.25 18.86
CA LEU A 122 11.82 8.12 20.30
C LEU A 122 13.15 8.25 21.04
N LYS A 123 13.48 9.46 21.41
CA LYS A 123 14.74 9.77 22.09
C LYS A 123 14.97 8.87 23.30
N GLY A 124 16.10 8.19 23.30
CA GLY A 124 16.56 7.38 24.43
C GLY A 124 15.97 5.98 24.54
N ILE A 125 15.09 5.55 23.62
CA ILE A 125 14.49 4.21 23.66
C ILE A 125 14.96 3.38 22.47
N THR A 126 14.26 3.45 21.36
CA THR A 126 14.57 2.67 20.16
C THR A 126 14.35 3.55 18.96
N ASP A 127 15.38 3.71 18.15
CA ASP A 127 15.27 4.45 16.92
C ASP A 127 14.68 3.54 15.83
N PHE A 128 13.46 3.81 15.44
CA PHE A 128 12.80 3.23 14.28
C PHE A 128 12.40 4.28 13.24
N ALA A 129 13.02 5.44 13.29
CA ALA A 129 12.90 6.45 12.25
C ALA A 129 13.57 5.99 10.96
N ASN A 130 12.98 6.35 9.84
CA ASN A 130 13.53 6.11 8.53
C ASN A 130 14.31 7.32 8.01
N GLY A 131 15.36 7.07 7.25
CA GLY A 131 16.00 8.08 6.44
C GLY A 131 15.05 8.71 5.43
N ARG A 132 15.43 9.84 4.88
CA ARG A 132 14.64 10.52 3.84
C ARG A 132 14.66 9.74 2.53
N ARG A 133 15.80 9.16 2.19
CA ARG A 133 16.02 8.47 0.92
C ARG A 133 15.54 7.03 0.94
N CYS A 134 16.02 6.24 1.90
CA CYS A 134 15.75 4.80 1.98
C CYS A 134 15.01 4.45 3.27
N ALA A 135 14.03 3.57 3.17
CA ALA A 135 13.36 3.00 4.32
C ALA A 135 14.16 1.81 4.85
N LYS A 136 14.48 1.85 6.16
CA LYS A 136 15.11 0.76 6.91
C LYS A 136 14.10 0.00 7.74
N ASN A 137 13.14 0.74 8.31
CA ASN A 137 12.19 0.25 9.29
C ASN A 137 10.80 0.16 8.67
N PHE A 138 10.15 -0.97 8.88
CA PHE A 138 8.80 -1.28 8.46
C PHE A 138 8.00 -1.77 9.65
N GLY A 139 6.68 -1.67 9.62
CA GLY A 139 5.87 -2.17 10.71
C GLY A 139 4.41 -1.76 10.64
N ASN A 140 3.59 -2.51 11.37
CA ASN A 140 2.14 -2.38 11.38
C ASN A 140 1.57 -1.93 12.75
N ALA A 141 2.39 -1.42 13.67
CA ALA A 141 1.92 -0.87 14.94
C ALA A 141 1.18 0.46 14.75
N ILE A 142 0.14 0.67 15.57
CA ILE A 142 -0.58 1.95 15.65
C ILE A 142 0.42 3.04 16.09
N ASP A 143 0.28 4.23 15.55
CA ASP A 143 1.12 5.40 15.84
C ASP A 143 2.63 5.25 15.59
N SER A 144 3.06 4.12 14.98
CA SER A 144 4.46 3.93 14.60
C SER A 144 4.91 4.86 13.48
N ARG A 145 3.99 5.33 12.64
CA ARG A 145 4.26 6.08 11.40
C ARG A 145 5.13 5.31 10.40
N LEU A 146 5.16 3.99 10.51
CA LEU A 146 5.89 3.12 9.57
C LEU A 146 4.97 2.65 8.44
N THR A 147 5.55 2.37 7.28
CA THR A 147 4.87 1.65 6.22
C THR A 147 4.84 0.15 6.56
N ALA A 148 3.70 -0.50 6.36
CA ALA A 148 3.60 -1.94 6.33
C ALA A 148 3.49 -2.41 4.88
N GLY A 149 4.27 -3.42 4.50
CA GLY A 149 4.12 -4.11 3.22
C GLY A 149 2.94 -5.05 3.23
N GLY A 150 2.45 -5.42 2.05
CA GLY A 150 1.36 -6.37 1.88
C GLY A 150 0.24 -5.88 0.96
N ALA A 151 -0.90 -6.55 1.07
CA ALA A 151 -2.06 -6.37 0.21
C ALA A 151 -3.02 -5.31 0.77
N TYR A 152 -3.51 -4.46 -0.13
CA TYR A 152 -4.53 -3.45 0.17
C TYR A 152 -5.57 -3.38 -0.95
N VAL A 153 -6.80 -3.04 -0.57
CA VAL A 153 -7.85 -2.59 -1.49
C VAL A 153 -8.13 -1.12 -1.19
N THR A 154 -8.27 -0.30 -2.22
CA THR A 154 -8.60 1.12 -2.03
C THR A 154 -10.07 1.28 -1.65
N GLY A 155 -10.31 2.04 -0.60
CA GLY A 155 -11.63 2.33 -0.05
C GLY A 155 -12.17 3.69 -0.49
N GLU A 156 -12.93 4.30 0.39
CA GLU A 156 -13.54 5.60 0.15
C GLU A 156 -12.53 6.75 0.01
N THR A 157 -12.90 7.73 -0.81
CA THR A 157 -12.17 9.00 -0.93
C THR A 157 -12.87 10.08 -0.11
N LYS A 158 -12.12 10.72 0.79
CA LYS A 158 -12.59 11.86 1.61
C LYS A 158 -11.83 13.11 1.23
N THR A 159 -12.52 14.21 1.07
CA THR A 159 -11.90 15.53 0.84
C THR A 159 -12.18 16.43 2.02
N SER A 160 -11.15 17.07 2.54
CA SER A 160 -11.25 17.96 3.69
C SER A 160 -10.63 19.32 3.38
N PHE A 161 -11.30 20.35 3.86
CA PHE A 161 -10.75 21.71 3.87
C PHE A 161 -9.60 21.80 4.87
N LYS A 162 -8.47 22.39 4.43
CA LYS A 162 -7.27 22.58 5.26
C LYS A 162 -6.97 24.04 5.54
N GLY A 163 -7.54 24.95 4.78
CA GLY A 163 -7.38 26.37 4.92
C GLY A 163 -7.15 27.10 3.60
N TYR A 164 -6.77 28.35 3.72
CA TYR A 164 -6.39 29.21 2.61
C TYR A 164 -4.89 29.46 2.61
N TYR A 165 -4.35 29.74 1.44
CA TYR A 165 -2.97 30.16 1.26
C TYR A 165 -2.83 31.23 0.17
N ARG A 166 -1.76 32.02 0.25
CA ARG A 166 -1.48 33.09 -0.70
C ARG A 166 -0.84 32.55 -1.96
N VAL A 167 -1.48 32.77 -3.13
CA VAL A 167 -0.94 32.44 -4.44
C VAL A 167 -0.22 33.65 -5.03
N SER A 168 -0.81 34.84 -4.88
CA SER A 168 -0.21 36.10 -5.33
C SER A 168 -0.55 37.25 -4.39
N ALA A 169 0.00 38.42 -4.60
CA ALA A 169 -0.28 39.58 -3.73
C ALA A 169 -1.78 39.90 -3.57
N LYS A 170 -2.60 39.49 -4.55
CA LYS A 170 -4.04 39.79 -4.59
C LYS A 170 -4.94 38.56 -4.62
N GLN A 171 -4.38 37.36 -4.56
CA GLN A 171 -5.15 36.14 -4.74
C GLN A 171 -4.77 35.10 -3.70
N ASP A 172 -5.80 34.60 -3.03
CA ASP A 172 -5.71 33.42 -2.18
C ASP A 172 -6.37 32.23 -2.86
N ALA A 173 -5.90 31.03 -2.52
CA ALA A 173 -6.49 29.77 -2.95
C ALA A 173 -6.89 28.93 -1.73
N VAL A 174 -7.79 27.99 -1.99
CA VAL A 174 -8.28 27.03 -1.00
C VAL A 174 -7.43 25.74 -1.11
N LEU A 175 -6.95 25.24 0.02
CA LEU A 175 -6.39 23.89 0.08
C LEU A 175 -7.49 22.91 0.48
N LEU A 176 -7.95 22.13 -0.50
CA LEU A 176 -8.79 20.96 -0.31
C LEU A 176 -7.92 19.71 -0.49
N ARG A 177 -7.72 18.96 0.59
CA ARG A 177 -6.90 17.77 0.56
C ARG A 177 -7.75 16.52 0.50
N SER A 178 -7.60 15.75 -0.56
CA SER A 178 -8.24 14.45 -0.72
C SER A 178 -7.39 13.35 -0.10
N PHE A 179 -8.04 12.35 0.46
CA PHE A 179 -7.44 11.17 1.06
C PHE A 179 -8.20 9.94 0.61
N VAL A 180 -7.50 8.95 0.07
CA VAL A 180 -8.05 7.64 -0.28
C VAL A 180 -7.70 6.68 0.83
N GLN A 181 -8.69 6.08 1.48
CA GLN A 181 -8.48 5.05 2.50
C GLN A 181 -7.93 3.78 1.85
N PHE A 182 -6.97 3.13 2.51
CA PHE A 182 -6.54 1.78 2.17
C PHE A 182 -7.04 0.79 3.21
N ASP A 183 -7.69 -0.27 2.75
CA ASP A 183 -8.12 -1.39 3.56
C ASP A 183 -7.13 -2.54 3.36
N GLY A 184 -6.43 -2.89 4.40
CA GLY A 184 -5.40 -3.91 4.37
C GLY A 184 -5.92 -5.32 4.64
N GLU A 185 -5.15 -6.32 4.22
CA GLU A 185 -5.42 -7.73 4.48
C GLU A 185 -4.19 -8.40 5.14
N GLY A 186 -4.42 -9.44 5.94
CA GLY A 186 -3.33 -10.12 6.63
C GLY A 186 -2.57 -9.20 7.59
N GLU A 187 -1.26 -9.05 7.40
CA GLU A 187 -0.43 -8.19 8.27
C GLU A 187 -0.82 -6.71 8.24
N THR A 188 -1.56 -6.29 7.22
CA THR A 188 -1.99 -4.91 7.04
C THR A 188 -3.46 -4.67 7.44
N GLU A 189 -4.14 -5.66 8.02
CA GLU A 189 -5.56 -5.64 8.37
C GLU A 189 -5.98 -4.41 9.21
N ASN A 190 -5.07 -3.89 10.02
CA ASN A 190 -5.29 -2.71 10.85
C ASN A 190 -5.03 -1.37 10.13
N ALA A 191 -4.87 -1.38 8.81
CA ALA A 191 -4.57 -0.17 8.03
C ALA A 191 -5.61 0.94 8.24
N ARG A 192 -6.90 0.58 8.28
CA ARG A 192 -7.99 1.53 8.55
C ARG A 192 -7.90 2.13 9.95
N GLN A 193 -7.60 1.33 10.97
CA GLN A 193 -7.41 1.81 12.34
C GLN A 193 -6.20 2.73 12.46
N ARG A 194 -5.15 2.49 11.67
CA ARG A 194 -3.96 3.32 11.57
C ARG A 194 -4.15 4.55 10.66
N ALA A 195 -5.33 4.76 10.08
CA ALA A 195 -5.61 5.79 9.08
C ALA A 195 -4.62 5.78 7.89
N ILE A 196 -4.24 4.59 7.42
CA ILE A 196 -3.34 4.43 6.27
C ILE A 196 -4.11 4.65 4.98
N GLY A 197 -3.53 5.43 4.09
CA GLY A 197 -4.12 5.76 2.80
C GLY A 197 -3.16 6.52 1.89
N GLY A 198 -3.74 7.08 0.82
CA GLY A 198 -3.02 7.87 -0.16
C GLY A 198 -3.51 9.32 -0.22
N HIS A 199 -2.59 10.28 -0.38
CA HIS A 199 -2.94 11.69 -0.39
C HIS A 199 -1.87 12.55 -1.09
N PRO A 200 -2.22 13.81 -1.50
CA PRO A 200 -1.22 14.77 -1.96
C PRO A 200 -0.16 15.08 -0.88
N ALA A 201 1.08 15.23 -1.32
CA ALA A 201 2.20 15.60 -0.47
C ALA A 201 2.24 17.13 -0.29
N GLU A 202 1.20 17.69 0.31
CA GLU A 202 1.07 19.12 0.56
C GLU A 202 0.39 19.38 1.91
N LEU A 203 0.74 20.50 2.53
CA LEU A 203 0.15 20.95 3.78
C LEU A 203 0.26 22.48 3.93
N LEU A 204 -0.46 23.04 4.89
CA LEU A 204 -0.22 24.42 5.33
C LEU A 204 0.73 24.45 6.52
N SER A 205 1.75 25.28 6.43
CA SER A 205 2.65 25.62 7.53
C SER A 205 2.36 27.02 8.08
N ASN A 206 2.79 27.30 9.32
CA ASN A 206 2.60 28.59 9.99
C ASN A 206 1.14 29.06 9.97
N VAL A 207 0.24 28.14 10.30
CA VAL A 207 -1.20 28.40 10.26
C VAL A 207 -1.60 29.40 11.33
N CYS A 208 -2.39 30.41 10.94
CA CYS A 208 -3.09 31.35 11.79
C CYS A 208 -4.58 31.42 11.42
N LEU A 209 -5.42 31.90 12.31
CA LEU A 209 -6.84 32.13 12.08
C LEU A 209 -7.06 33.53 11.49
N ARG A 210 -7.65 33.59 10.30
CA ARG A 210 -7.98 34.82 9.61
C ARG A 210 -9.50 35.04 9.64
N LYS A 211 -9.91 36.26 9.96
CA LYS A 211 -11.32 36.65 9.93
C LYS A 211 -11.80 36.69 8.49
N ASP A 212 -12.78 35.85 8.16
CA ASP A 212 -13.42 35.76 6.86
C ASP A 212 -14.83 35.13 7.02
N PRO A 213 -15.79 35.91 7.56
CA PRO A 213 -17.12 35.40 7.89
C PRO A 213 -17.97 35.03 6.66
N HIS A 214 -17.53 35.45 5.45
CA HIS A 214 -18.20 35.13 4.20
C HIS A 214 -17.69 33.83 3.55
N SER A 215 -16.61 33.25 4.08
CA SER A 215 -16.12 31.97 3.61
C SER A 215 -17.10 30.84 3.91
N PRO A 216 -17.39 29.93 2.95
CA PRO A 216 -18.21 28.75 3.23
C PRO A 216 -17.55 27.77 4.21
N TYR A 217 -16.30 28.01 4.57
CA TYR A 217 -15.50 27.19 5.50
C TYR A 217 -15.22 27.89 6.83
N ALA A 218 -15.85 29.05 7.06
CA ALA A 218 -15.68 29.76 8.33
C ALA A 218 -16.24 28.95 9.50
N ASP A 219 -15.57 28.99 10.63
CA ASP A 219 -16.09 28.46 11.89
C ASP A 219 -17.24 29.31 12.44
N GLY A 220 -17.79 28.90 13.60
CA GLY A 220 -18.90 29.62 14.25
C GLY A 220 -18.59 31.05 14.65
N GLU A 221 -17.32 31.42 14.73
CA GLU A 221 -16.84 32.76 15.02
C GLU A 221 -16.41 33.53 13.77
N GLY A 222 -16.54 32.93 12.57
CA GLY A 222 -16.20 33.53 11.29
C GLY A 222 -14.70 33.54 11.00
N TYR A 223 -13.94 32.59 11.50
CA TYR A 223 -12.52 32.44 11.20
C TYR A 223 -12.25 31.26 10.29
N VAL A 224 -11.17 31.35 9.51
CA VAL A 224 -10.64 30.28 8.64
C VAL A 224 -9.16 30.10 8.89
N PRO A 225 -8.62 28.86 8.80
CA PRO A 225 -7.20 28.64 8.77
C PRO A 225 -6.55 29.31 7.56
N PHE A 226 -5.45 29.99 7.77
CA PHE A 226 -4.65 30.61 6.71
C PHE A 226 -3.17 30.30 6.95
N GLY A 227 -2.44 29.87 5.95
CA GLY A 227 -1.04 29.48 6.11
C GLY A 227 -0.23 29.60 4.82
N LYS A 228 0.99 29.09 4.87
CA LYS A 228 1.86 28.96 3.70
C LYS A 228 1.77 27.55 3.17
N LEU A 229 1.44 27.39 1.87
CA LEU A 229 1.49 26.09 1.21
C LEU A 229 2.93 25.56 1.20
N VAL A 230 3.08 24.31 1.57
CA VAL A 230 4.33 23.55 1.52
C VAL A 230 4.07 22.23 0.82
N GLU A 231 4.81 21.97 -0.22
CA GLU A 231 4.86 20.68 -0.88
C GLU A 231 6.07 19.89 -0.36
N TYR A 232 5.86 18.60 -0.07
CA TYR A 232 6.91 17.74 0.47
C TYR A 232 7.04 16.42 -0.30
N ALA A 233 6.72 16.44 -1.60
CA ALA A 233 6.89 15.30 -2.50
C ALA A 233 8.29 14.70 -2.34
N GLY A 234 8.39 13.37 -2.37
CA GLY A 234 9.63 12.67 -2.05
C GLY A 234 10.00 12.66 -0.55
N GLY A 235 9.13 13.18 0.32
CA GLY A 235 9.33 13.20 1.76
C GLY A 235 8.84 11.94 2.48
N ARG A 236 8.87 12.01 3.82
CA ARG A 236 8.35 10.99 4.72
C ARG A 236 6.91 11.33 5.10
N SER A 237 6.09 10.31 5.30
CA SER A 237 4.71 10.41 5.79
C SER A 237 4.57 9.78 7.18
N ASP A 238 3.36 9.81 7.71
CA ASP A 238 2.99 9.11 8.94
C ASP A 238 2.51 7.66 8.64
N GLY A 239 3.13 7.00 7.64
CA GLY A 239 2.81 5.64 7.21
C GLY A 239 2.01 5.57 5.90
N CYS A 240 1.41 6.67 5.48
CA CYS A 240 0.65 6.78 4.24
C CYS A 240 1.55 6.79 3.00
N THR A 241 0.96 6.53 1.84
CA THR A 241 1.57 6.85 0.54
C THR A 241 1.21 8.28 0.16
N SER A 242 2.20 9.10 -0.13
CA SER A 242 1.99 10.50 -0.54
C SER A 242 2.60 10.75 -1.90
N TRP A 243 1.87 11.48 -2.76
CA TRP A 243 2.27 11.80 -4.13
C TRP A 243 2.44 13.30 -4.32
N SER A 244 3.14 13.72 -5.38
CA SER A 244 3.10 15.12 -5.78
C SER A 244 1.64 15.58 -5.97
N PRO A 245 1.29 16.87 -5.77
CA PRO A 245 -0.08 17.33 -5.97
C PRO A 245 -0.64 17.01 -7.36
N SER A 246 0.20 17.09 -8.40
CA SER A 246 -0.18 16.77 -9.79
C SER A 246 -0.47 15.27 -9.98
N ASP A 247 0.39 14.39 -9.47
CA ASP A 247 0.17 12.94 -9.55
C ASP A 247 -1.02 12.52 -8.69
N ALA A 248 -1.14 13.08 -7.48
CA ALA A 248 -2.27 12.80 -6.60
C ALA A 248 -3.62 13.11 -7.26
N GLY A 249 -3.72 14.23 -7.97
CA GLY A 249 -4.93 14.59 -8.70
C GLY A 249 -5.37 13.51 -9.70
N GLN A 250 -4.42 12.94 -10.43
CA GLN A 250 -4.71 11.87 -11.40
C GLN A 250 -5.00 10.54 -10.71
N ILE A 251 -4.17 10.12 -9.76
CA ILE A 251 -4.29 8.82 -9.08
C ILE A 251 -5.60 8.75 -8.28
N ILE A 252 -5.94 9.81 -7.54
CA ILE A 252 -7.18 9.84 -6.74
C ILE A 252 -8.40 9.76 -7.65
N LEU A 253 -8.39 10.41 -8.81
CA LEU A 253 -9.47 10.28 -9.79
C LEU A 253 -9.60 8.85 -10.35
N MET A 254 -8.50 8.14 -10.53
CA MET A 254 -8.53 6.73 -10.97
C MET A 254 -9.14 5.81 -9.91
N MET A 255 -8.97 6.12 -8.62
CA MET A 255 -9.48 5.32 -7.51
C MET A 255 -10.89 5.73 -7.07
N LYS A 256 -11.29 6.97 -7.31
CA LYS A 256 -12.55 7.52 -6.83
C LYS A 256 -13.74 6.71 -7.38
N ASP A 257 -14.54 6.18 -6.46
CA ASP A 257 -15.73 5.35 -6.76
C ASP A 257 -15.43 4.07 -7.58
N LYS A 258 -14.13 3.72 -7.71
CA LYS A 258 -13.66 2.55 -8.44
C LYS A 258 -12.56 1.84 -7.65
N PRO A 259 -12.92 1.05 -6.62
CA PRO A 259 -11.95 0.33 -5.83
C PRO A 259 -10.98 -0.48 -6.68
N THR A 260 -9.72 -0.49 -6.29
CA THR A 260 -8.67 -1.29 -6.91
C THR A 260 -7.69 -1.80 -5.88
N THR A 261 -6.69 -2.56 -6.32
CA THR A 261 -5.64 -3.07 -5.43
C THR A 261 -4.42 -2.17 -5.42
N LEU A 262 -3.79 -2.12 -4.25
CA LEU A 262 -2.44 -1.62 -4.04
C LEU A 262 -1.64 -2.71 -3.34
N TYR A 263 -0.50 -3.07 -3.90
CA TYR A 263 0.46 -3.94 -3.25
C TYR A 263 1.70 -3.14 -2.85
N ILE A 264 2.13 -3.26 -1.60
CA ILE A 264 3.35 -2.61 -1.08
C ILE A 264 4.38 -3.67 -0.75
N TYR A 265 5.52 -3.63 -1.42
CA TYR A 265 6.70 -4.45 -1.12
C TYR A 265 7.68 -3.66 -0.23
N PRO A 266 8.36 -4.28 0.74
CA PRO A 266 8.36 -5.68 1.11
C PRO A 266 7.35 -6.06 2.22
N GLU A 267 6.97 -7.32 2.29
CA GLU A 267 6.27 -7.91 3.44
C GLU A 267 7.27 -8.28 4.56
N SER A 268 6.79 -8.66 5.75
CA SER A 268 7.65 -9.03 6.88
C SER A 268 8.57 -10.20 6.58
N ASP A 269 8.07 -11.23 5.89
CA ASP A 269 8.86 -12.41 5.51
C ASP A 269 10.02 -12.05 4.58
N ASP A 270 9.81 -11.11 3.64
CA ASP A 270 10.89 -10.61 2.78
C ASP A 270 11.97 -9.89 3.59
N ILE A 271 11.53 -9.07 4.54
CA ILE A 271 12.44 -8.32 5.42
C ILE A 271 13.29 -9.27 6.26
N ASP A 272 12.67 -10.30 6.83
CA ASP A 272 13.34 -11.29 7.66
C ASP A 272 14.33 -12.13 6.84
N ALA A 273 13.91 -12.57 5.64
CA ALA A 273 14.77 -13.33 4.73
C ALA A 273 16.00 -12.50 4.29
N VAL A 274 15.78 -11.23 3.90
CA VAL A 274 16.88 -10.32 3.54
C VAL A 274 17.81 -10.07 4.73
N THR A 275 17.27 -9.88 5.93
CA THR A 275 18.05 -9.68 7.15
C THR A 275 18.92 -10.88 7.45
N GLN A 276 18.40 -12.09 7.30
CA GLN A 276 19.15 -13.33 7.48
C GLN A 276 20.27 -13.48 6.43
N ALA A 277 19.98 -13.22 5.15
CA ALA A 277 20.96 -13.27 4.08
C ALA A 277 22.10 -12.25 4.29
N VAL A 278 21.78 -11.03 4.70
CA VAL A 278 22.77 -9.99 5.04
C VAL A 278 23.68 -10.46 6.20
N ARG A 279 23.09 -11.00 7.27
CA ARG A 279 23.86 -11.53 8.41
C ARG A 279 24.77 -12.70 8.03
N ALA A 280 24.33 -13.52 7.08
CA ALA A 280 25.10 -14.65 6.57
C ALA A 280 26.13 -14.24 5.50
N GLY A 281 26.22 -12.97 5.13
CA GLY A 281 27.10 -12.49 4.07
C GLY A 281 26.74 -13.00 2.67
N GLN A 282 25.48 -13.42 2.46
CA GLN A 282 24.99 -13.91 1.18
C GLN A 282 24.56 -12.76 0.27
N SER A 283 24.79 -12.91 -1.04
CA SER A 283 24.21 -11.97 -2.00
C SER A 283 22.71 -12.22 -2.19
N MET A 284 21.94 -11.18 -2.43
CA MET A 284 20.48 -11.27 -2.65
C MET A 284 20.14 -12.20 -3.83
N SER A 285 20.90 -12.13 -4.92
CA SER A 285 20.68 -12.98 -6.10
C SER A 285 20.91 -14.47 -5.82
N HIS A 286 21.94 -14.83 -5.03
CA HIS A 286 22.16 -16.22 -4.64
C HIS A 286 21.09 -16.75 -3.69
N ALA A 287 20.52 -15.88 -2.86
CA ALA A 287 19.42 -16.24 -1.97
C ALA A 287 18.06 -16.24 -2.66
N GLY A 288 17.97 -15.85 -3.94
CA GLY A 288 16.70 -15.70 -4.66
C GLY A 288 15.83 -14.57 -4.11
N LEU A 289 16.45 -13.58 -3.45
CA LEU A 289 15.77 -12.46 -2.79
C LEU A 289 15.95 -11.17 -3.58
N TYR A 290 15.03 -10.23 -3.36
CA TYR A 290 15.10 -8.89 -3.92
C TYR A 290 15.18 -7.83 -2.82
N TRP A 291 16.05 -6.88 -3.02
CA TRP A 291 16.09 -5.57 -2.36
C TRP A 291 16.86 -4.60 -3.24
N ASN A 292 16.43 -3.37 -3.32
CA ASN A 292 17.18 -2.36 -4.09
C ASN A 292 18.61 -2.22 -3.54
N ALA A 293 19.60 -2.45 -4.41
CA ALA A 293 21.00 -2.56 -3.99
C ALA A 293 21.55 -1.27 -3.37
N SER A 294 21.17 -0.10 -3.88
CA SER A 294 21.65 1.17 -3.35
C SER A 294 21.08 1.47 -1.96
N CYS A 295 19.81 1.18 -1.75
CA CYS A 295 19.19 1.33 -0.44
C CYS A 295 19.69 0.27 0.55
N LEU A 296 19.86 -0.99 0.14
CA LEU A 296 20.42 -2.00 1.03
C LEU A 296 21.81 -1.64 1.52
N LYS A 297 22.66 -1.10 0.62
CA LYS A 297 23.98 -0.61 0.98
C LYS A 297 23.92 0.56 1.99
N GLU A 298 22.95 1.45 1.83
CA GLU A 298 22.78 2.63 2.71
C GLU A 298 22.27 2.24 4.10
N ILE A 299 21.25 1.38 4.17
CA ILE A 299 20.62 1.00 5.44
C ILE A 299 21.32 -0.14 6.17
N GLY A 300 22.18 -0.90 5.48
CA GLY A 300 22.84 -2.10 5.97
C GLY A 300 21.91 -3.31 6.07
N SER A 301 20.95 -3.29 6.96
CA SER A 301 19.95 -4.35 7.14
C SER A 301 18.59 -3.76 7.44
N PRO A 302 17.53 -4.21 6.76
CA PRO A 302 16.16 -3.77 7.08
C PRO A 302 15.68 -4.39 8.39
N LYS A 303 14.56 -3.86 8.91
CA LYS A 303 13.91 -4.39 10.11
C LYS A 303 12.40 -4.24 10.02
N PHE A 304 11.69 -5.31 10.35
CA PHE A 304 10.27 -5.27 10.62
C PHE A 304 9.99 -5.11 12.12
N TRP A 305 9.02 -4.27 12.46
CA TRP A 305 8.57 -4.01 13.83
C TRP A 305 7.12 -4.47 13.98
N PRO A 306 6.89 -5.70 14.46
CA PRO A 306 5.54 -6.20 14.68
C PRO A 306 4.77 -5.34 15.70
N LYS A 307 3.47 -5.16 15.47
CA LYS A 307 2.60 -4.38 16.38
C LYS A 307 2.70 -4.84 17.83
N GLN A 308 2.79 -6.14 18.07
CA GLN A 308 2.88 -6.73 19.40
C GLN A 308 4.11 -6.26 20.17
N ASN A 309 5.20 -6.01 19.48
CA ASN A 309 6.47 -5.58 20.09
C ASN A 309 6.57 -4.06 20.21
N LEU A 310 6.03 -3.32 19.24
CA LEU A 310 6.23 -1.88 19.16
C LEU A 310 5.15 -1.08 19.90
N GLU A 311 3.88 -1.51 19.89
CA GLU A 311 2.79 -0.80 20.57
C GLU A 311 3.00 -0.63 22.08
N PRO A 312 3.48 -1.63 22.83
CA PRO A 312 3.80 -1.42 24.25
C PRO A 312 4.87 -0.35 24.49
N ILE A 313 5.89 -0.30 23.61
CA ILE A 313 6.96 0.69 23.66
C ILE A 313 6.40 2.09 23.39
N LEU A 314 5.56 2.24 22.36
CA LEU A 314 4.92 3.51 22.03
C LEU A 314 4.02 3.99 23.17
N ALA A 315 3.18 3.10 23.71
CA ALA A 315 2.29 3.43 24.80
C ALA A 315 3.06 3.83 26.09
N GLN A 316 4.19 3.18 26.37
CA GLN A 316 5.03 3.56 27.49
C GLN A 316 5.66 4.94 27.27
N TYR A 317 6.20 5.15 26.06
CA TYR A 317 6.80 6.45 25.72
C TYR A 317 5.81 7.61 25.87
N GLU A 318 4.56 7.44 25.45
CA GLU A 318 3.53 8.48 25.55
C GLU A 318 3.12 8.77 27.00
N ARG A 319 3.10 7.73 27.85
CA ARG A 319 2.89 7.96 29.30
C ARG A 319 4.01 8.76 29.93
N ASP A 320 5.26 8.46 29.55
CA ASP A 320 6.44 9.11 30.12
C ASP A 320 6.70 10.50 29.52
N HIS A 321 6.17 10.75 28.31
CA HIS A 321 6.34 12.00 27.56
C HIS A 321 4.99 12.51 27.04
N PRO A 322 4.08 12.92 27.95
CA PRO A 322 2.78 13.40 27.54
C PRO A 322 2.92 14.60 26.59
N ALA A 323 2.11 14.60 25.54
CA ALA A 323 2.10 15.69 24.59
C ALA A 323 1.81 17.02 25.31
N PRO A 324 2.56 18.09 25.05
CA PRO A 324 2.25 19.38 25.62
C PRO A 324 0.85 19.82 25.20
N PRO A 325 0.13 20.56 26.02
CA PRO A 325 -1.18 21.07 25.67
C PRO A 325 -1.12 21.83 24.34
N GLN A 326 -2.09 21.54 23.47
CA GLN A 326 -2.15 22.20 22.18
C GLN A 326 -2.32 23.70 22.39
N ARG A 327 -1.37 24.48 21.86
CA ARG A 327 -1.52 25.94 21.87
C ARG A 327 -2.65 26.32 20.90
N PRO A 328 -3.53 27.24 21.29
CA PRO A 328 -4.52 27.78 20.36
C PRO A 328 -3.85 28.29 19.07
N THR A 329 -4.46 28.03 17.96
CA THR A 329 -3.97 28.60 16.69
C THR A 329 -4.00 30.12 16.80
N PRO A 330 -2.90 30.84 16.55
CA PRO A 330 -2.86 32.29 16.71
C PRO A 330 -3.76 32.99 15.69
N ILE A 331 -4.29 34.15 16.04
CA ILE A 331 -4.95 35.02 15.07
C ILE A 331 -3.87 35.60 14.13
N CYS A 332 -4.20 35.66 12.83
CA CYS A 332 -3.28 36.28 11.88
C CYS A 332 -3.08 37.77 12.20
N ASN A 333 -1.85 38.16 12.35
CA ASN A 333 -1.51 39.59 12.46
C ASN A 333 -1.84 40.26 11.12
N GLY A 334 -2.80 41.18 11.10
CA GLY A 334 -3.27 41.83 9.91
C GLY A 334 -2.12 42.56 9.19
N ARG A 335 -1.94 42.25 7.92
CA ARG A 335 -1.39 43.18 6.91
C ARG A 335 -2.44 43.40 5.84
#